data_e7955c8444b87f358e75d952e0867980
#
_entry.id   e7955c8444b87f358e75d952e0867980
#
_cell.length_a   1.000
_cell.length_b   1.000
_cell.length_c   1.000
_cell.angle_alpha   90.00
_cell.angle_beta   90.00
_cell.angle_gamma   90.00
#
_symmetry.space_group_name_H-M   'P 1'
#
loop_
_entity.id
_entity.type
_entity.pdbx_description
1 polymer ?
#
loop_
_entity_poly.entity_id
_entity_poly.type
_entity_poly.pdbx_seq_one_letter_code
_entity_poly.pdbx_strand_id
1 'polypeptide(L)'
;NHWYHIKITNENNRISYYIDGKRLVDFRDAEPLTEGWFGFRTTLSRTRITNFHYECLPPQTSTVPLHWIGNTPEQDKAVSFGVPFDEGYLFPETSLRLKTDRNQEIPVDTWPLAYWPDGSVKWSGVAGVIPAGTERLTLEKVPQKVKTINKQPNASIAITETPENIQIETGVLSVFIPRRGDFLMDSLLYKGTKVGEKARLICNTQSEPIQENTSQISFTHYIGEIKSVTIERFGSVRALVKLEGVHRNRNREIETSHAENNQVSHSKGNQVNHSDENSLNNREWLPFVVRLYFY
;
A
#
# COMPACT_ATOMS: atom_id res chain seq x y z
N ASN A 1 5.03 -5.21 57.48
CA ASN A 1 4.11 -4.32 56.77
C ASN A 1 4.80 -3.82 55.49
N HIS A 2 4.24 -4.19 54.37
CA HIS A 2 4.72 -3.70 53.06
C HIS A 2 3.61 -2.89 52.39
N TRP A 3 3.97 -1.75 51.77
CA TRP A 3 3.06 -0.94 51.01
C TRP A 3 3.28 -1.24 49.52
N TYR A 4 2.20 -1.42 48.77
CA TYR A 4 2.20 -1.61 47.35
C TYR A 4 1.47 -0.45 46.70
N HIS A 5 2.02 0.08 45.61
CA HIS A 5 1.32 1.00 44.74
C HIS A 5 0.55 0.17 43.69
N ILE A 6 -0.78 0.25 43.78
CA ILE A 6 -1.68 -0.45 42.88
C ILE A 6 -2.27 0.56 41.90
N LYS A 7 -2.16 0.24 40.59
CA LYS A 7 -2.83 0.99 39.52
C LYS A 7 -3.67 0.03 38.71
N ILE A 8 -4.93 0.39 38.46
CA ILE A 8 -5.83 -0.35 37.55
C ILE A 8 -6.28 0.65 36.50
N THR A 9 -6.18 0.27 35.24
CA THR A 9 -6.71 1.04 34.09
C THR A 9 -7.75 0.24 33.38
N ASN A 10 -8.80 0.90 32.90
CA ASN A 10 -9.75 0.35 31.95
C ASN A 10 -9.88 1.34 30.81
N GLU A 11 -9.24 1.03 29.68
CA GLU A 11 -9.18 1.87 28.50
C GLU A 11 -9.62 1.04 27.29
N ASN A 12 -10.65 1.49 26.59
CA ASN A 12 -11.16 0.79 25.39
C ASN A 12 -11.42 -0.72 25.59
N ASN A 13 -12.04 -1.07 26.72
CA ASN A 13 -12.34 -2.45 27.13
C ASN A 13 -11.08 -3.27 27.49
N ARG A 14 -9.93 -2.64 27.62
CA ARG A 14 -8.69 -3.25 28.05
C ARG A 14 -8.47 -2.94 29.52
N ILE A 15 -8.41 -3.98 30.32
CA ILE A 15 -8.17 -3.88 31.77
C ILE A 15 -6.74 -4.27 32.03
N SER A 16 -5.97 -3.35 32.62
CA SER A 16 -4.60 -3.60 33.03
C SER A 16 -4.45 -3.36 34.52
N TYR A 17 -3.75 -4.26 35.18
CA TYR A 17 -3.46 -4.22 36.62
C TYR A 17 -1.95 -4.16 36.87
N TYR A 18 -1.54 -3.19 37.67
CA TYR A 18 -0.13 -2.92 37.98
C TYR A 18 0.09 -2.97 39.50
N ILE A 19 1.24 -3.50 39.91
CA ILE A 19 1.80 -3.38 41.25
C ILE A 19 3.20 -2.78 41.14
N ASP A 20 3.44 -1.69 41.86
CA ASP A 20 4.71 -0.97 41.89
C ASP A 20 5.27 -0.68 40.48
N GLY A 21 4.38 -0.28 39.56
CA GLY A 21 4.69 0.03 38.17
C GLY A 21 4.83 -1.19 37.25
N LYS A 22 4.86 -2.41 37.79
CA LYS A 22 4.96 -3.64 37.00
C LYS A 22 3.56 -4.13 36.61
N ARG A 23 3.29 -4.27 35.32
CA ARG A 23 2.04 -4.83 34.81
C ARG A 23 1.98 -6.34 35.09
N LEU A 24 0.97 -6.78 35.82
CA LEU A 24 0.77 -8.16 36.19
C LEU A 24 -0.34 -8.84 35.40
N VAL A 25 -1.40 -8.08 35.06
CA VAL A 25 -2.56 -8.59 34.37
C VAL A 25 -2.90 -7.60 33.27
N ASP A 26 -3.28 -8.12 32.13
CA ASP A 26 -3.65 -7.36 30.97
C ASP A 26 -4.56 -8.22 30.08
N PHE A 27 -5.80 -7.80 29.93
CA PHE A 27 -6.76 -8.52 29.09
C PHE A 27 -7.78 -7.56 28.49
N ARG A 28 -8.39 -7.99 27.40
CA ARG A 28 -9.50 -7.29 26.79
C ARG A 28 -10.80 -7.95 27.21
N ASP A 29 -11.71 -7.14 27.74
CA ASP A 29 -13.06 -7.58 28.06
C ASP A 29 -13.92 -7.51 26.80
N ALA A 30 -14.47 -8.63 26.37
CA ALA A 30 -15.34 -8.72 25.21
C ALA A 30 -16.74 -8.15 25.48
N GLU A 31 -17.17 -8.15 26.76
CA GLU A 31 -18.47 -7.67 27.20
C GLU A 31 -18.32 -6.71 28.40
N PRO A 32 -17.67 -5.55 28.20
CA PRO A 32 -17.34 -4.65 29.30
C PRO A 32 -18.58 -4.08 29.95
N LEU A 33 -18.55 -4.03 31.27
CA LEU A 33 -19.53 -3.27 32.05
C LEU A 33 -19.30 -1.77 31.85
N THR A 34 -20.33 -1.05 31.43
CA THR A 34 -20.28 0.39 31.18
C THR A 34 -20.61 1.22 32.42
N GLU A 35 -21.18 0.57 33.46
CA GLU A 35 -21.55 1.17 34.73
C GLU A 35 -21.44 0.12 35.84
N GLY A 36 -21.32 0.56 37.07
CA GLY A 36 -21.24 -0.32 38.23
C GLY A 36 -20.59 0.33 39.44
N TRP A 37 -20.44 -0.45 40.51
CA TRP A 37 -19.82 -0.02 41.74
C TRP A 37 -18.40 -0.53 41.82
N PHE A 38 -17.47 0.32 42.21
CA PHE A 38 -16.11 -0.07 42.50
C PHE A 38 -15.97 -0.38 44.02
N GLY A 39 -15.30 -1.47 44.34
CA GLY A 39 -15.07 -1.85 45.74
C GLY A 39 -13.80 -2.66 45.94
N PHE A 40 -13.23 -2.52 47.14
CA PHE A 40 -12.12 -3.36 47.55
C PHE A 40 -12.65 -4.55 48.39
N ARG A 41 -12.21 -5.74 48.00
CA ARG A 41 -12.49 -6.95 48.80
C ARG A 41 -11.19 -7.54 49.29
N THR A 42 -11.12 -7.81 50.60
CA THR A 42 -10.02 -8.53 51.23
C THR A 42 -10.54 -9.83 51.82
N THR A 43 -9.75 -10.90 51.68
CA THR A 43 -10.09 -12.22 52.24
C THR A 43 -8.97 -12.68 53.12
N LEU A 44 -9.29 -13.02 54.39
CA LEU A 44 -8.34 -13.53 55.39
C LEU A 44 -7.11 -12.63 55.62
N SER A 45 -7.22 -11.32 55.35
CA SER A 45 -6.14 -10.36 55.50
C SER A 45 -6.62 -9.05 56.11
N ARG A 46 -5.72 -8.39 56.85
CA ARG A 46 -5.93 -7.00 57.30
C ARG A 46 -5.21 -6.07 56.34
N THR A 47 -5.98 -5.35 55.55
CA THR A 47 -5.46 -4.42 54.53
C THR A 47 -5.79 -3.00 54.91
N ARG A 48 -4.84 -2.08 54.76
CA ARG A 48 -5.07 -0.64 54.87
C ARG A 48 -4.93 -0.04 53.46
N ILE A 49 -5.91 0.74 53.07
CA ILE A 49 -5.90 1.45 51.79
C ILE A 49 -5.76 2.95 52.14
N THR A 50 -4.84 3.63 51.43
CA THR A 50 -4.59 5.07 51.60
C THR A 50 -4.33 5.68 50.22
N ASN A 51 -4.50 7.01 50.12
CA ASN A 51 -4.29 7.74 48.88
C ASN A 51 -5.08 7.19 47.68
N PHE A 52 -6.32 6.75 47.93
CA PHE A 52 -7.18 6.31 46.86
C PHE A 52 -7.47 7.49 45.93
N HIS A 53 -7.11 7.36 44.67
CA HIS A 53 -7.37 8.31 43.60
C HIS A 53 -8.13 7.61 42.49
N TYR A 54 -9.11 8.30 41.96
CA TYR A 54 -9.89 7.84 40.80
C TYR A 54 -9.95 8.99 39.80
N GLU A 55 -9.64 8.67 38.57
CA GLU A 55 -9.64 9.59 37.45
C GLU A 55 -10.42 9.00 36.29
N CYS A 56 -11.40 9.71 35.78
CA CYS A 56 -11.98 9.39 34.50
C CYS A 56 -11.05 9.95 33.43
N LEU A 57 -10.43 9.07 32.68
CA LEU A 57 -9.70 9.50 31.48
C LEU A 57 -10.69 10.16 30.53
N PRO A 58 -10.35 11.31 29.92
CA PRO A 58 -11.19 11.88 28.88
C PRO A 58 -11.40 10.82 27.80
N PRO A 59 -12.62 10.74 27.21
CA PRO A 59 -12.84 9.83 26.11
C PRO A 59 -11.77 10.10 25.06
N GLN A 60 -11.00 9.08 24.72
CA GLN A 60 -10.04 9.21 23.62
C GLN A 60 -10.83 9.71 22.41
N THR A 61 -10.41 10.83 21.86
CA THR A 61 -11.07 11.38 20.69
C THR A 61 -11.11 10.31 19.63
N SER A 62 -12.30 9.84 19.29
CA SER A 62 -12.51 8.82 18.26
C SER A 62 -12.13 9.32 16.87
N THR A 63 -11.51 10.49 16.80
CA THR A 63 -11.25 11.25 15.58
C THR A 63 -9.79 11.67 15.47
N VAL A 64 -9.22 11.52 14.29
CA VAL A 64 -7.89 12.03 13.95
C VAL A 64 -8.05 13.17 12.96
N PRO A 65 -7.68 14.41 13.34
CA PRO A 65 -7.70 15.54 12.42
C PRO A 65 -6.55 15.42 11.42
N LEU A 66 -6.84 15.69 10.15
CA LEU A 66 -5.89 15.65 9.06
C LEU A 66 -5.94 16.95 8.28
N HIS A 67 -4.79 17.40 7.78
CA HIS A 67 -4.67 18.61 6.97
C HIS A 67 -3.57 18.43 5.92
N TRP A 68 -3.60 19.25 4.90
CA TRP A 68 -2.55 19.28 3.88
C TRP A 68 -1.26 19.89 4.45
N ILE A 69 -0.12 19.33 4.07
CA ILE A 69 1.20 19.91 4.41
C ILE A 69 1.46 21.17 3.54
N GLY A 70 0.83 21.26 2.38
CA GLY A 70 0.92 22.38 1.45
C GLY A 70 -0.43 23.05 1.21
N ASN A 71 -0.60 23.59 0.02
CA ASN A 71 -1.85 24.24 -0.38
C ASN A 71 -2.97 23.22 -0.55
N THR A 72 -4.19 23.66 -0.30
CA THR A 72 -5.40 22.89 -0.60
C THR A 72 -5.49 22.63 -2.10
N PRO A 73 -5.71 21.38 -2.53
CA PRO A 73 -5.81 21.04 -3.94
C PRO A 73 -7.01 21.71 -4.63
N GLU A 74 -6.77 22.26 -5.81
CA GLU A 74 -7.80 22.88 -6.65
C GLU A 74 -8.60 21.86 -7.49
N GLN A 75 -8.12 20.61 -7.54
CA GLN A 75 -8.76 19.49 -8.24
C GLN A 75 -8.88 18.29 -7.29
N ASP A 76 -9.78 17.36 -7.60
CA ASP A 76 -9.89 16.11 -6.89
C ASP A 76 -8.53 15.41 -6.81
N LYS A 77 -8.14 14.98 -5.62
CA LYS A 77 -6.81 14.46 -5.36
C LYS A 77 -6.86 13.05 -4.82
N ALA A 78 -6.32 12.11 -5.58
CA ALA A 78 -6.03 10.77 -5.08
C ALA A 78 -4.90 10.83 -4.06
N VAL A 79 -5.12 10.24 -2.88
CA VAL A 79 -4.16 10.22 -1.76
C VAL A 79 -4.02 8.83 -1.18
N SER A 80 -2.83 8.56 -0.66
CA SER A 80 -2.57 7.39 0.17
C SER A 80 -1.55 7.78 1.23
N PHE A 81 -1.88 7.53 2.49
CA PHE A 81 -1.07 7.93 3.64
C PHE A 81 -1.21 6.92 4.79
N GLY A 82 -0.32 7.01 5.77
CA GLY A 82 -0.36 6.21 6.98
C GLY A 82 -0.78 7.04 8.18
N VAL A 83 -1.59 6.45 9.07
CA VAL A 83 -2.01 7.06 10.33
C VAL A 83 -1.56 6.17 11.48
N PRO A 84 -0.78 6.72 12.46
CA PRO A 84 -0.42 5.99 13.66
C PRO A 84 -1.56 5.98 14.66
N PHE A 85 -1.66 4.91 15.43
CA PHE A 85 -2.61 4.75 16.54
C PHE A 85 -1.90 4.22 17.78
N ASP A 86 -2.39 4.60 18.93
CA ASP A 86 -1.90 4.08 20.22
C ASP A 86 -2.23 2.60 20.40
N GLU A 87 -1.42 1.92 21.22
CA GLU A 87 -1.65 0.52 21.59
C GLU A 87 -3.04 0.33 22.21
N GLY A 88 -3.80 -0.66 21.72
CA GLY A 88 -5.16 -0.96 22.18
C GLY A 88 -6.25 -0.06 21.58
N TYR A 89 -5.91 0.93 20.75
CA TYR A 89 -6.89 1.89 20.23
C TYR A 89 -7.70 1.36 19.02
N LEU A 90 -7.02 0.87 18.00
CA LEU A 90 -7.64 0.38 16.75
C LEU A 90 -7.38 -1.11 16.57
N PHE A 91 -8.41 -1.89 16.28
CA PHE A 91 -8.28 -3.31 16.00
C PHE A 91 -8.62 -3.61 14.54
N PRO A 92 -8.10 -4.72 13.95
CA PRO A 92 -8.28 -5.02 12.53
C PRO A 92 -9.73 -5.05 12.05
N GLU A 93 -10.65 -5.43 12.92
CA GLU A 93 -12.09 -5.50 12.64
C GLU A 93 -12.81 -4.13 12.72
N THR A 94 -12.12 -3.11 13.19
CA THR A 94 -12.69 -1.76 13.34
C THR A 94 -12.63 -1.02 12.01
N SER A 95 -13.75 -0.50 11.55
CA SER A 95 -13.80 0.34 10.36
C SER A 95 -13.41 1.79 10.68
N LEU A 96 -12.78 2.45 9.72
CA LEU A 96 -12.49 3.88 9.76
C LEU A 96 -13.34 4.58 8.69
N ARG A 97 -13.70 5.83 8.97
CA ARG A 97 -14.46 6.70 8.11
C ARG A 97 -13.76 8.04 7.97
N LEU A 98 -13.64 8.54 6.76
CA LEU A 98 -13.07 9.85 6.46
C LEU A 98 -14.17 10.85 6.14
N LYS A 99 -14.09 12.04 6.72
CA LYS A 99 -15.03 13.14 6.50
C LYS A 99 -14.30 14.43 6.16
N THR A 100 -14.95 15.25 5.35
CA THR A 100 -14.54 16.63 5.10
C THR A 100 -14.91 17.54 6.28
N ASP A 101 -14.39 18.76 6.26
CA ASP A 101 -14.79 19.86 7.15
C ASP A 101 -16.29 20.21 7.07
N ARG A 102 -16.96 19.87 5.96
CA ARG A 102 -18.40 20.01 5.74
C ARG A 102 -19.20 18.78 6.19
N ASN A 103 -18.55 17.84 6.92
CA ASN A 103 -19.14 16.58 7.41
C ASN A 103 -19.60 15.63 6.27
N GLN A 104 -19.09 15.82 5.05
CA GLN A 104 -19.33 14.91 3.94
C GLN A 104 -18.41 13.67 4.10
N GLU A 105 -18.98 12.48 4.04
CA GLU A 105 -18.24 11.24 4.06
C GLU A 105 -17.54 10.99 2.72
N ILE A 106 -16.27 10.63 2.77
CA ILE A 106 -15.45 10.29 1.62
C ILE A 106 -15.20 8.78 1.64
N PRO A 107 -15.41 8.07 0.52
CA PRO A 107 -15.03 6.67 0.40
C PRO A 107 -13.55 6.47 0.64
N VAL A 108 -13.20 5.49 1.47
CA VAL A 108 -11.80 5.15 1.77
C VAL A 108 -11.59 3.66 1.82
N ASP A 109 -10.42 3.23 1.37
CA ASP A 109 -9.88 1.93 1.68
C ASP A 109 -8.89 2.05 2.82
N THR A 110 -8.98 1.17 3.80
CA THR A 110 -8.07 1.12 4.95
C THR A 110 -7.47 -0.26 5.10
N TRP A 111 -6.23 -0.34 5.58
CA TRP A 111 -5.55 -1.60 5.81
C TRP A 111 -4.48 -1.45 6.89
N PRO A 112 -4.22 -2.49 7.69
CA PRO A 112 -3.13 -2.45 8.65
C PRO A 112 -1.78 -2.48 7.94
N LEU A 113 -0.85 -1.63 8.41
CA LEU A 113 0.54 -1.57 7.99
C LEU A 113 1.47 -2.18 9.04
N ALA A 114 1.15 -2.02 10.31
CA ALA A 114 1.89 -2.56 11.43
C ALA A 114 0.95 -2.81 12.62
N TYR A 115 1.37 -3.70 13.51
CA TYR A 115 0.63 -4.06 14.70
C TYR A 115 1.45 -3.80 15.96
N TRP A 116 0.77 -3.56 17.07
CA TRP A 116 1.30 -3.61 18.40
C TRP A 116 1.35 -5.06 18.90
N PRO A 117 2.12 -5.37 19.98
CA PRO A 117 2.19 -6.72 20.52
C PRO A 117 0.85 -7.31 20.97
N ASP A 118 -0.13 -6.47 21.29
CA ASP A 118 -1.49 -6.86 21.70
C ASP A 118 -2.41 -7.17 20.53
N GLY A 119 -1.91 -7.09 19.29
CA GLY A 119 -2.67 -7.30 18.06
C GLY A 119 -3.46 -6.08 17.58
N SER A 120 -3.43 -4.96 18.31
CA SER A 120 -4.00 -3.70 17.83
C SER A 120 -3.17 -3.10 16.70
N VAL A 121 -3.81 -2.29 15.86
CA VAL A 121 -3.17 -1.68 14.69
C VAL A 121 -2.33 -0.50 15.14
N LYS A 122 -1.02 -0.60 14.92
CA LYS A 122 -0.06 0.48 15.20
C LYS A 122 -0.06 1.54 14.09
N TRP A 123 -0.16 1.11 12.84
CA TRP A 123 -0.25 1.98 11.67
C TRP A 123 -1.33 1.46 10.73
N SER A 124 -2.24 2.32 10.32
CA SER A 124 -3.21 2.04 9.27
C SER A 124 -2.86 2.82 8.02
N GLY A 125 -2.82 2.13 6.88
CA GLY A 125 -2.87 2.77 5.58
C GLY A 125 -4.28 3.24 5.28
N VAL A 126 -4.41 4.41 4.67
CA VAL A 126 -5.66 5.01 4.24
C VAL A 126 -5.50 5.48 2.80
N ALA A 127 -6.47 5.20 1.93
CA ALA A 127 -6.50 5.70 0.56
C ALA A 127 -7.89 6.20 0.21
N GLY A 128 -7.95 7.29 -0.57
CA GLY A 128 -9.20 7.89 -1.01
C GLY A 128 -8.98 8.93 -2.09
N VAL A 129 -10.07 9.42 -2.66
CA VAL A 129 -10.05 10.58 -3.57
C VAL A 129 -10.70 11.74 -2.84
N ILE A 130 -9.92 12.77 -2.54
CA ILE A 130 -10.36 13.92 -1.77
C ILE A 130 -10.88 14.98 -2.74
N PRO A 131 -12.12 15.48 -2.57
CA PRO A 131 -12.69 16.50 -3.41
C PRO A 131 -11.90 17.81 -3.38
N ALA A 132 -11.88 18.50 -4.52
CA ALA A 132 -11.29 19.83 -4.65
C ALA A 132 -11.78 20.81 -3.57
N GLY A 133 -10.89 21.67 -3.09
CA GLY A 133 -11.22 22.69 -2.10
C GLY A 133 -11.51 22.18 -0.69
N THR A 134 -11.26 20.89 -0.39
CA THR A 134 -11.34 20.35 0.96
C THR A 134 -10.10 20.75 1.74
N GLU A 135 -10.24 21.59 2.78
CA GLU A 135 -9.12 22.10 3.56
C GLU A 135 -8.71 21.15 4.68
N ARG A 136 -9.69 20.56 5.36
CA ARG A 136 -9.48 19.69 6.51
C ARG A 136 -10.27 18.41 6.38
N LEU A 137 -9.73 17.37 6.97
CA LEU A 137 -10.33 16.05 7.00
C LEU A 137 -10.34 15.54 8.43
N THR A 138 -11.26 14.66 8.72
CA THR A 138 -11.34 13.96 10.00
C THR A 138 -11.48 12.47 9.75
N LEU A 139 -10.55 11.69 10.27
CA LEU A 139 -10.63 10.24 10.25
C LEU A 139 -11.25 9.76 11.56
N GLU A 140 -12.35 9.02 11.48
CA GLU A 140 -13.14 8.59 12.62
C GLU A 140 -13.18 7.06 12.72
N LYS A 141 -13.16 6.57 13.95
CA LYS A 141 -13.45 5.18 14.28
C LYS A 141 -14.97 4.95 14.21
N VAL A 142 -15.40 3.97 13.43
CA VAL A 142 -16.82 3.62 13.31
C VAL A 142 -17.16 2.54 14.31
N PRO A 143 -18.18 2.73 15.18
CA PRO A 143 -18.65 1.67 16.08
C PRO A 143 -19.10 0.45 15.29
N GLN A 144 -18.79 -0.74 15.81
CA GLN A 144 -18.94 -2.06 15.16
C GLN A 144 -20.37 -2.44 14.71
N LYS A 145 -21.41 -1.69 15.14
CA LYS A 145 -22.82 -1.98 14.83
C LYS A 145 -23.32 -1.47 13.47
N VAL A 146 -22.55 -0.67 12.78
CA VAL A 146 -22.91 -0.16 11.45
C VAL A 146 -22.23 -0.99 10.39
N LYS A 147 -22.82 -2.11 10.00
CA LYS A 147 -22.57 -2.68 8.67
C LYS A 147 -23.15 -1.70 7.64
N THR A 148 -22.45 -0.61 7.43
CA THR A 148 -22.71 0.23 6.27
C THR A 148 -22.21 -0.55 5.06
N ILE A 149 -23.13 -1.24 4.42
CA ILE A 149 -22.98 -1.64 3.03
C ILE A 149 -23.07 -0.32 2.27
N ASN A 150 -22.00 0.46 2.28
CA ASN A 150 -21.88 1.62 1.41
C ASN A 150 -21.61 1.10 -0.01
N LYS A 151 -22.66 0.63 -0.66
CA LYS A 151 -22.75 0.73 -2.10
C LYS A 151 -22.86 2.22 -2.41
N GLN A 152 -21.75 2.91 -2.47
CA GLN A 152 -21.73 4.20 -3.15
C GLN A 152 -21.79 3.96 -4.66
N PRO A 153 -22.76 4.56 -5.36
CA PRO A 153 -23.01 4.29 -6.77
C PRO A 153 -21.91 4.79 -7.72
N ASN A 154 -20.95 5.59 -7.29
CA ASN A 154 -20.14 6.41 -8.20
C ASN A 154 -18.60 6.31 -8.10
N ALA A 155 -18.04 5.37 -7.36
CA ALA A 155 -16.59 5.17 -7.35
C ALA A 155 -16.25 3.70 -7.09
N SER A 156 -16.56 2.84 -8.03
CA SER A 156 -16.11 1.46 -7.96
C SER A 156 -15.07 1.23 -9.03
N ILE A 157 -13.83 1.02 -8.61
CA ILE A 157 -12.84 0.40 -9.46
C ILE A 157 -13.36 -0.99 -9.81
N ALA A 158 -13.40 -1.32 -11.09
CA ALA A 158 -13.72 -2.64 -11.55
C ALA A 158 -12.46 -3.31 -12.10
N ILE A 159 -12.28 -4.59 -11.80
CA ILE A 159 -11.20 -5.41 -12.34
C ILE A 159 -11.80 -6.60 -13.05
N THR A 160 -11.37 -6.81 -14.29
CA THR A 160 -11.71 -7.99 -15.08
C THR A 160 -10.41 -8.74 -15.39
N GLU A 161 -10.38 -10.02 -15.05
CA GLU A 161 -9.23 -10.88 -15.27
C GLU A 161 -9.52 -11.91 -16.37
N THR A 162 -8.56 -12.04 -17.29
CA THR A 162 -8.50 -13.14 -18.25
C THR A 162 -7.18 -13.89 -18.10
N PRO A 163 -7.00 -15.04 -18.74
CA PRO A 163 -5.69 -15.73 -18.77
C PRO A 163 -4.58 -14.87 -19.36
N GLU A 164 -4.90 -13.95 -20.28
CA GLU A 164 -3.94 -13.15 -21.03
C GLU A 164 -3.69 -11.77 -20.43
N ASN A 165 -4.69 -11.17 -19.80
CA ASN A 165 -4.61 -9.77 -19.33
C ASN A 165 -5.47 -9.49 -18.09
N ILE A 166 -5.20 -8.33 -17.48
CA ILE A 166 -6.02 -7.70 -16.44
C ILE A 166 -6.49 -6.37 -16.99
N GLN A 167 -7.80 -6.15 -16.97
CA GLN A 167 -8.41 -4.85 -17.29
C GLN A 167 -8.83 -4.16 -16.00
N ILE A 168 -8.51 -2.88 -15.88
CA ILE A 168 -8.87 -2.04 -14.72
C ILE A 168 -9.63 -0.82 -15.21
N GLU A 169 -10.80 -0.61 -14.62
CA GLU A 169 -11.69 0.51 -14.87
C GLU A 169 -11.81 1.35 -13.61
N THR A 170 -11.54 2.66 -13.71
CA THR A 170 -11.67 3.59 -12.56
C THR A 170 -12.79 4.62 -12.77
N GLY A 171 -13.66 4.39 -13.75
CA GLY A 171 -14.69 5.36 -14.16
C GLY A 171 -14.17 6.41 -15.16
N VAL A 172 -12.90 6.78 -15.08
CA VAL A 172 -12.26 7.72 -16.02
C VAL A 172 -11.12 7.08 -16.82
N LEU A 173 -10.45 6.08 -16.25
CA LEU A 173 -9.36 5.33 -16.89
C LEU A 173 -9.79 3.90 -17.16
N SER A 174 -9.42 3.39 -18.36
CA SER A 174 -9.43 1.96 -18.69
C SER A 174 -8.02 1.55 -19.05
N VAL A 175 -7.48 0.58 -18.33
CA VAL A 175 -6.10 0.12 -18.47
C VAL A 175 -6.07 -1.38 -18.73
N PHE A 176 -5.33 -1.79 -19.76
CA PHE A 176 -5.12 -3.18 -20.12
C PHE A 176 -3.69 -3.58 -19.82
N ILE A 177 -3.50 -4.52 -18.91
CA ILE A 177 -2.20 -5.00 -18.43
C ILE A 177 -2.02 -6.45 -18.87
N PRO A 178 -1.10 -6.76 -19.79
CA PRO A 178 -0.82 -8.13 -20.18
C PRO A 178 -0.13 -8.87 -19.03
N ARG A 179 -0.46 -10.16 -18.86
CA ARG A 179 0.11 -10.96 -17.76
C ARG A 179 1.56 -11.35 -17.98
N ARG A 180 2.04 -11.27 -19.23
CA ARG A 180 3.41 -11.61 -19.63
C ARG A 180 3.82 -10.80 -20.85
N GLY A 181 5.10 -10.75 -21.14
CA GLY A 181 5.66 -10.08 -22.31
C GLY A 181 6.34 -8.77 -21.98
N ASP A 182 6.47 -7.88 -22.96
CA ASP A 182 7.33 -6.71 -22.87
C ASP A 182 6.60 -5.43 -22.48
N PHE A 183 5.30 -5.48 -22.32
CA PHE A 183 4.49 -4.29 -22.06
C PHE A 183 3.99 -4.25 -20.63
N LEU A 184 4.31 -3.19 -19.89
CA LEU A 184 3.71 -2.90 -18.59
C LEU A 184 2.20 -2.63 -18.72
N MET A 185 1.80 -1.98 -19.81
CA MET A 185 0.42 -1.74 -20.20
C MET A 185 0.32 -1.87 -21.72
N ASP A 186 -0.68 -2.61 -22.19
CA ASP A 186 -0.95 -2.71 -23.63
C ASP A 186 -1.65 -1.46 -24.14
N SER A 187 -2.66 -0.99 -23.41
CA SER A 187 -3.37 0.24 -23.74
C SER A 187 -3.86 0.98 -22.50
N LEU A 188 -3.94 2.31 -22.65
CA LEU A 188 -4.46 3.25 -21.66
C LEU A 188 -5.49 4.15 -22.35
N LEU A 189 -6.72 4.13 -21.85
CA LEU A 189 -7.79 5.01 -22.30
C LEU A 189 -8.15 5.99 -21.18
N TYR A 190 -8.36 7.24 -21.52
CA TYR A 190 -8.90 8.27 -20.65
C TYR A 190 -10.24 8.74 -21.21
N LYS A 191 -11.32 8.57 -20.45
CA LYS A 191 -12.70 8.86 -20.90
C LYS A 191 -13.02 8.24 -22.27
N GLY A 192 -12.60 7.00 -22.48
CA GLY A 192 -12.81 6.25 -23.73
C GLY A 192 -11.86 6.60 -24.87
N THR A 193 -11.03 7.64 -24.74
CA THR A 193 -10.02 8.00 -25.74
C THR A 193 -8.69 7.35 -25.42
N LYS A 194 -8.08 6.66 -26.38
CA LYS A 194 -6.75 6.07 -26.22
C LYS A 194 -5.71 7.19 -26.09
N VAL A 195 -5.02 7.24 -24.95
CA VAL A 195 -3.99 8.23 -24.62
C VAL A 195 -2.58 7.62 -24.53
N GLY A 196 -2.48 6.29 -24.51
CA GLY A 196 -1.20 5.58 -24.52
C GLY A 196 -1.38 4.13 -24.91
N GLU A 197 -0.30 3.56 -25.44
CA GLU A 197 -0.25 2.13 -25.78
C GLU A 197 1.18 1.58 -25.65
N LYS A 198 1.28 0.26 -25.45
CA LYS A 198 2.55 -0.49 -25.49
C LYS A 198 3.64 0.10 -24.58
N ALA A 199 3.24 0.51 -23.36
CA ALA A 199 4.18 1.06 -22.38
C ALA A 199 5.23 0.01 -22.00
N ARG A 200 6.51 0.39 -22.01
CA ARG A 200 7.64 -0.51 -21.73
C ARG A 200 8.51 0.02 -20.61
N LEU A 201 9.12 -0.89 -19.88
CA LEU A 201 10.20 -0.56 -18.96
C LEU A 201 11.53 -0.74 -19.72
N ILE A 202 12.30 0.35 -19.80
CA ILE A 202 13.58 0.37 -20.51
C ILE A 202 14.67 0.70 -19.50
N CYS A 203 15.75 -0.07 -19.54
CA CYS A 203 16.98 0.22 -18.82
C CYS A 203 18.14 0.35 -19.82
N ASN A 204 18.89 1.44 -19.72
CA ASN A 204 20.07 1.66 -20.54
C ASN A 204 21.31 1.61 -19.64
N THR A 205 22.31 0.87 -20.06
CA THR A 205 23.65 0.95 -19.47
C THR A 205 24.58 1.65 -20.44
N GLN A 206 25.59 2.30 -19.92
CA GLN A 206 26.66 2.93 -20.70
C GLN A 206 28.01 2.32 -20.32
N SER A 207 28.93 2.28 -21.29
CA SER A 207 30.24 1.66 -21.10
C SER A 207 31.10 2.37 -20.07
N GLU A 208 30.99 3.70 -19.99
CA GLU A 208 31.79 4.56 -19.12
C GLU A 208 30.98 5.72 -18.58
N PRO A 209 31.31 6.27 -17.39
CA PRO A 209 30.72 7.51 -16.90
C PRO A 209 30.98 8.67 -17.89
N ILE A 210 30.01 9.56 -18.06
CA ILE A 210 30.17 10.75 -18.88
C ILE A 210 31.18 11.69 -18.18
N GLN A 211 32.33 11.96 -18.86
CA GLN A 211 33.35 12.91 -18.44
C GLN A 211 33.55 13.91 -19.56
N GLU A 212 34.12 15.09 -19.25
CA GLU A 212 34.34 16.20 -20.23
C GLU A 212 35.09 15.76 -21.50
N ASN A 213 35.93 14.72 -21.43
CA ASN A 213 36.78 14.25 -22.54
C ASN A 213 36.35 12.87 -23.07
N THR A 214 35.19 12.36 -22.74
CA THR A 214 34.74 11.04 -23.21
C THR A 214 34.33 11.12 -24.68
N SER A 215 35.12 10.53 -25.57
CA SER A 215 34.93 10.64 -27.02
C SER A 215 33.96 9.63 -27.63
N GLN A 216 33.77 8.50 -26.97
CA GLN A 216 32.85 7.44 -27.43
C GLN A 216 32.24 6.70 -26.25
N ILE A 217 30.92 6.82 -26.08
CA ILE A 217 30.14 6.06 -25.08
C ILE A 217 29.25 5.09 -25.86
N SER A 218 29.38 3.82 -25.58
CA SER A 218 28.44 2.81 -26.09
C SER A 218 27.31 2.58 -25.10
N PHE A 219 26.10 2.39 -25.61
CA PHE A 219 24.92 2.11 -24.81
C PHE A 219 24.42 0.69 -25.10
N THR A 220 24.02 0.00 -24.04
CA THR A 220 23.32 -1.26 -24.15
C THR A 220 21.89 -1.07 -23.67
N HIS A 221 20.93 -1.47 -24.50
CA HIS A 221 19.50 -1.32 -24.25
C HIS A 221 18.90 -2.63 -23.73
N TYR A 222 18.20 -2.55 -22.62
CA TYR A 222 17.48 -3.67 -22.03
C TYR A 222 16.00 -3.33 -21.97
N ILE A 223 15.16 -4.30 -22.31
CA ILE A 223 13.70 -4.20 -22.21
C ILE A 223 13.22 -5.11 -21.09
N GLY A 224 12.33 -4.58 -20.24
CA GLY A 224 11.71 -5.35 -19.18
C GLY A 224 10.76 -6.40 -19.77
N GLU A 225 10.99 -7.66 -19.44
CA GLU A 225 10.08 -8.77 -19.72
C GLU A 225 9.30 -9.12 -18.47
N ILE A 226 7.98 -9.01 -18.52
CA ILE A 226 7.07 -9.33 -17.43
C ILE A 226 6.92 -10.85 -17.31
N LYS A 227 7.18 -11.38 -16.13
CA LYS A 227 7.07 -12.80 -15.78
C LYS A 227 5.78 -13.09 -15.03
N SER A 228 5.34 -12.18 -14.17
CA SER A 228 4.12 -12.31 -13.41
C SER A 228 3.42 -10.97 -13.14
N VAL A 229 2.10 -11.03 -13.08
CA VAL A 229 1.24 -9.91 -12.69
C VAL A 229 0.26 -10.40 -11.65
N THR A 230 0.20 -9.70 -10.51
CA THR A 230 -0.70 -10.02 -9.40
C THR A 230 -1.45 -8.79 -8.92
N ILE A 231 -2.71 -8.96 -8.55
CA ILE A 231 -3.48 -7.96 -7.85
C ILE A 231 -3.12 -8.08 -6.36
N GLU A 232 -2.25 -7.18 -5.87
CA GLU A 232 -1.83 -7.20 -4.45
C GLU A 232 -2.94 -6.67 -3.54
N ARG A 233 -3.77 -5.76 -4.06
CA ARG A 233 -4.88 -5.18 -3.30
C ARG A 233 -5.98 -4.70 -4.24
N PHE A 234 -7.20 -4.93 -3.83
CA PHE A 234 -8.38 -4.43 -4.49
C PHE A 234 -9.38 -3.95 -3.44
N GLY A 235 -9.75 -2.68 -3.53
CA GLY A 235 -10.70 -2.02 -2.64
C GLY A 235 -11.74 -1.21 -3.41
N SER A 236 -12.52 -0.41 -2.70
CA SER A 236 -13.59 0.40 -3.30
C SER A 236 -13.06 1.64 -4.04
N VAL A 237 -11.91 2.15 -3.63
CA VAL A 237 -11.32 3.39 -4.15
C VAL A 237 -9.90 3.23 -4.66
N ARG A 238 -9.25 2.08 -4.42
CA ARG A 238 -7.89 1.83 -4.87
C ARG A 238 -7.67 0.38 -5.29
N ALA A 239 -7.04 0.20 -6.46
CA ALA A 239 -6.45 -1.07 -6.86
C ALA A 239 -4.93 -0.96 -6.91
N LEU A 240 -4.24 -2.04 -6.55
CA LEU A 240 -2.79 -2.16 -6.59
C LEU A 240 -2.41 -3.42 -7.36
N VAL A 241 -1.74 -3.22 -8.49
CA VAL A 241 -1.24 -4.28 -9.34
C VAL A 241 0.27 -4.31 -9.29
N LYS A 242 0.82 -5.47 -8.97
CA LYS A 242 2.27 -5.74 -8.98
C LYS A 242 2.65 -6.49 -10.23
N LEU A 243 3.67 -5.99 -10.92
CA LEU A 243 4.33 -6.62 -12.06
C LEU A 243 5.75 -6.97 -11.66
N GLU A 244 6.16 -8.20 -11.92
CA GLU A 244 7.51 -8.68 -11.65
C GLU A 244 8.12 -9.23 -12.93
N GLY A 245 9.39 -8.94 -13.13
CA GLY A 245 10.07 -9.34 -14.34
C GLY A 245 11.58 -9.15 -14.28
N VAL A 246 12.20 -9.26 -15.42
CA VAL A 246 13.64 -9.10 -15.61
C VAL A 246 13.93 -8.32 -16.89
N HIS A 247 15.02 -7.58 -16.90
CA HIS A 247 15.48 -6.92 -18.12
C HIS A 247 16.25 -7.91 -19.00
N ARG A 248 15.96 -7.86 -20.31
CA ARG A 248 16.68 -8.63 -21.34
C ARG A 248 17.33 -7.71 -22.38
N ASN A 249 18.52 -8.08 -22.80
CA ASN A 249 19.21 -7.39 -23.90
C ASN A 249 18.56 -7.81 -25.23
N ARG A 250 18.12 -6.85 -26.03
CA ARG A 250 17.49 -7.06 -27.34
C ARG A 250 18.28 -6.54 -28.54
N ASN A 251 19.55 -6.22 -28.37
CA ASN A 251 20.38 -5.71 -29.46
C ASN A 251 20.44 -6.64 -30.70
N ARG A 252 20.00 -7.89 -30.57
CA ARG A 252 20.05 -8.89 -31.67
C ARG A 252 18.78 -9.06 -32.50
N GLU A 253 17.60 -8.69 -31.97
CA GLU A 253 16.36 -8.83 -32.77
C GLU A 253 16.28 -7.79 -33.90
N ILE A 254 17.00 -6.69 -33.78
CA ILE A 254 17.06 -5.66 -34.82
C ILE A 254 18.02 -6.07 -35.94
N GLU A 255 19.12 -6.80 -35.63
CA GLU A 255 20.07 -7.27 -36.61
C GLU A 255 19.53 -8.45 -37.45
N THR A 256 18.73 -9.35 -36.84
CA THR A 256 18.13 -10.48 -37.57
C THR A 256 17.02 -10.05 -38.51
N SER A 257 16.24 -9.02 -38.18
CA SER A 257 15.19 -8.46 -39.07
C SER A 257 15.76 -7.73 -40.29
N HIS A 258 17.01 -7.29 -40.26
CA HIS A 258 17.72 -6.69 -41.41
C HIS A 258 18.53 -7.68 -42.20
N ALA A 259 18.86 -8.87 -41.63
CA ALA A 259 19.65 -9.89 -42.29
C ALA A 259 18.84 -10.79 -43.26
N GLU A 260 17.51 -10.87 -43.09
CA GLU A 260 16.66 -11.66 -43.99
C GLU A 260 16.40 -11.02 -45.38
N ASN A 261 16.76 -9.74 -45.56
CA ASN A 261 16.52 -9.03 -46.84
C ASN A 261 17.75 -8.92 -47.75
N ASN A 262 18.93 -9.46 -47.39
CA ASN A 262 20.10 -9.43 -48.25
C ASN A 262 20.77 -10.82 -48.34
N GLN A 263 20.19 -11.75 -49.13
CA GLN A 263 20.96 -12.84 -49.73
C GLN A 263 21.54 -12.32 -51.05
N VAL A 264 22.86 -12.19 -51.14
CA VAL A 264 23.71 -12.66 -52.22
C VAL A 264 25.20 -12.43 -51.92
N SER A 265 25.95 -13.50 -52.06
CA SER A 265 27.37 -13.69 -52.44
C SER A 265 28.42 -13.94 -51.37
N HIS A 266 28.92 -15.17 -51.52
CA HIS A 266 30.17 -15.84 -51.21
C HIS A 266 31.37 -15.03 -50.67
N SER A 267 31.91 -15.50 -49.52
CA SER A 267 33.33 -15.90 -49.47
C SER A 267 33.65 -16.74 -48.22
N LYS A 268 34.46 -17.79 -48.44
CA LYS A 268 35.02 -18.69 -47.42
C LYS A 268 35.99 -17.96 -46.52
N GLY A 269 35.94 -18.22 -45.22
CA GLY A 269 37.05 -17.83 -44.34
C GLY A 269 36.71 -18.00 -42.86
N ASN A 270 37.32 -19.00 -42.23
CA ASN A 270 37.60 -19.23 -40.81
C ASN A 270 36.42 -19.36 -39.83
N GLN A 271 36.15 -20.60 -39.42
CA GLN A 271 35.42 -20.95 -38.20
C GLN A 271 36.20 -20.46 -36.97
N VAL A 272 35.70 -19.40 -36.35
CA VAL A 272 35.98 -19.08 -34.95
C VAL A 272 34.79 -19.60 -34.16
N ASN A 273 35.07 -20.42 -33.15
CA ASN A 273 34.03 -20.98 -32.25
C ASN A 273 33.23 -19.90 -31.55
N HIS A 274 32.02 -19.63 -32.05
CA HIS A 274 31.05 -18.70 -31.50
C HIS A 274 30.12 -19.28 -30.41
N SER A 275 30.55 -20.33 -29.71
CA SER A 275 29.70 -20.97 -28.68
C SER A 275 29.55 -20.17 -27.38
N ASP A 276 30.50 -19.30 -27.05
CA ASP A 276 30.49 -18.59 -25.76
C ASP A 276 29.85 -17.20 -25.82
N GLU A 277 29.82 -16.52 -26.96
CA GLU A 277 29.16 -15.22 -27.11
C GLU A 277 27.62 -15.32 -27.12
N ASN A 278 27.05 -16.45 -27.54
CA ASN A 278 25.61 -16.69 -27.59
C ASN A 278 24.99 -16.86 -26.18
N SER A 279 25.77 -17.33 -25.22
CA SER A 279 25.31 -17.53 -23.85
C SER A 279 25.24 -16.20 -23.02
N LEU A 280 26.12 -15.26 -23.35
CA LEU A 280 26.19 -13.95 -22.67
C LEU A 280 25.07 -12.98 -23.11
N ASN A 281 24.60 -13.10 -24.35
CA ASN A 281 23.63 -12.15 -24.94
C ASN A 281 22.16 -12.42 -24.58
N ASN A 282 21.84 -13.61 -24.05
CA ASN A 282 20.49 -13.96 -23.63
C ASN A 282 20.34 -13.95 -22.09
N ARG A 283 21.28 -13.33 -21.39
CA ARG A 283 21.31 -13.33 -19.94
C ARG A 283 20.20 -12.44 -19.39
N GLU A 284 19.32 -13.03 -18.58
CA GLU A 284 18.41 -12.28 -17.73
C GLU A 284 19.25 -11.43 -16.76
N TRP A 285 18.99 -10.11 -16.76
CA TRP A 285 19.74 -9.17 -15.95
C TRP A 285 18.79 -8.22 -15.29
N LEU A 286 19.13 -7.72 -14.11
CA LEU A 286 18.39 -6.77 -13.31
C LEU A 286 16.88 -7.08 -13.18
N PRO A 287 16.50 -7.87 -12.16
CA PRO A 287 15.09 -8.09 -11.86
C PRO A 287 14.41 -6.76 -11.44
N PHE A 288 13.12 -6.65 -11.70
CA PHE A 288 12.33 -5.48 -11.31
C PHE A 288 11.01 -5.87 -10.68
N VAL A 289 10.50 -4.98 -9.84
CA VAL A 289 9.12 -4.99 -9.33
C VAL A 289 8.54 -3.62 -9.56
N VAL A 290 7.45 -3.57 -10.33
CA VAL A 290 6.68 -2.34 -10.57
C VAL A 290 5.31 -2.48 -9.91
N ARG A 291 4.89 -1.46 -9.18
CA ARG A 291 3.56 -1.38 -8.58
C ARG A 291 2.78 -0.24 -9.18
N LEU A 292 1.66 -0.55 -9.79
CA LEU A 292 0.74 0.42 -10.40
C LEU A 292 -0.45 0.62 -9.45
N TYR A 293 -0.72 1.89 -9.17
CA TYR A 293 -1.81 2.31 -8.28
C TYR A 293 -2.90 2.99 -9.11
N PHE A 294 -4.12 2.51 -8.97
CA PHE A 294 -5.31 3.03 -9.65
C PHE A 294 -6.30 3.54 -8.61
N TYR A 295 -6.90 4.74 -8.88
CA TYR A 295 -7.85 5.40 -8.01
C TYR A 295 -9.11 5.80 -8.76
#